data_6d0fbabc9fd4658b38efee2a0d5f70ff
#
_entry.id   6d0fbabc9fd4658b38efee2a0d5f70ff
#
_cell.length_a   1.000
_cell.length_b   1.000
_cell.length_c   1.000
_cell.angle_alpha   90.00
_cell.angle_beta   90.00
_cell.angle_gamma   90.00
#
_symmetry.space_group_name_H-M   'P 1'
#
loop_
_entity.id
_entity.type
_entity.pdbx_description
1 polymer ?
#
loop_
_entity_poly.entity_id
_entity_poly.type
_entity_poly.pdbx_seq_one_letter_code
_entity_poly.pdbx_strand_id
1 'polypeptide(L)'
;MNDLDRLQGAASKTELAASRKLALRSNISFEDALRTTLTASAGDAGLDYLLDARATLRAAEAARALARRAARDAAREAARETALALRRLRQEGAPTAWRGWFDGSAKPNPGRCGIGARLLGPGGEAVELSHAAGYGNSSEAEYRALILLLETAVAQGAGPLTVYGDSQVVIDDVNGAPADSAAVLRPLRARVHALLAHLPATTLRWVPRHKNGEADALSQRATAAPADDIEAIHEGSE
;
A
#
# COMPACT_ATOMS: atom_id res chain seq x y z
N MET A 1 41.72 16.65 -20.45
CA MET A 1 42.47 15.62 -19.67
C MET A 1 43.93 15.79 -20.10
N ASN A 2 44.83 16.09 -19.18
CA ASN A 2 46.25 16.25 -19.53
C ASN A 2 46.92 14.90 -19.70
N ASP A 3 48.17 14.85 -20.26
CA ASP A 3 48.84 13.59 -20.59
C ASP A 3 49.18 12.78 -19.32
N LEU A 4 49.52 13.44 -18.24
CA LEU A 4 49.77 12.81 -16.95
C LEU A 4 48.51 12.11 -16.39
N ASP A 5 47.31 12.73 -16.51
CA ASP A 5 46.03 12.09 -16.07
C ASP A 5 45.74 10.82 -16.86
N ARG A 6 46.02 10.83 -18.18
CA ARG A 6 45.82 9.68 -19.07
C ARG A 6 46.76 8.53 -18.65
N LEU A 7 48.04 8.84 -18.40
CA LEU A 7 49.05 7.86 -17.96
C LEU A 7 48.69 7.30 -16.57
N GLN A 8 48.37 8.16 -15.60
CA GLN A 8 47.98 7.74 -14.25
C GLN A 8 46.68 6.93 -14.26
N GLY A 9 45.73 7.38 -15.07
CA GLY A 9 44.45 6.68 -15.25
C GLY A 9 44.65 5.26 -15.81
N ALA A 10 45.64 5.01 -16.64
CA ALA A 10 45.92 3.70 -17.22
C ALA A 10 46.82 2.81 -16.31
N ALA A 11 47.64 3.38 -15.47
CA ALA A 11 48.62 2.64 -14.67
C ALA A 11 48.00 1.76 -13.57
N SER A 12 48.55 0.60 -13.32
CA SER A 12 48.30 -0.22 -12.14
C SER A 12 49.01 0.35 -10.89
N LYS A 13 48.61 -0.10 -9.70
CA LYS A 13 49.26 0.30 -8.44
C LYS A 13 50.75 -0.05 -8.40
N THR A 14 51.13 -1.17 -8.99
CA THR A 14 52.51 -1.63 -9.08
C THR A 14 53.33 -0.76 -10.03
N GLU A 15 52.79 -0.37 -11.17
CA GLU A 15 53.46 0.53 -12.13
C GLU A 15 53.62 1.94 -11.55
N LEU A 16 52.62 2.47 -10.85
CA LEU A 16 52.71 3.75 -10.16
C LEU A 16 53.83 3.73 -9.09
N ALA A 17 53.93 2.63 -8.33
CA ALA A 17 55.00 2.49 -7.33
C ALA A 17 56.37 2.36 -7.98
N ALA A 18 56.49 1.61 -9.07
CA ALA A 18 57.75 1.48 -9.83
C ALA A 18 58.22 2.83 -10.44
N SER A 19 57.24 3.57 -11.02
CA SER A 19 57.51 4.90 -11.61
C SER A 19 57.99 5.92 -10.56
N ARG A 20 57.45 5.91 -9.34
CA ARG A 20 57.93 6.77 -8.24
C ARG A 20 59.36 6.44 -7.84
N LYS A 21 59.70 5.15 -7.77
CA LYS A 21 61.08 4.72 -7.48
C LYS A 21 62.01 5.11 -8.63
N LEU A 22 61.59 4.95 -9.88
CA LEU A 22 62.40 5.31 -11.04
C LEU A 22 62.65 6.82 -11.09
N ALA A 23 61.67 7.66 -10.85
CA ALA A 23 61.78 9.11 -10.82
C ALA A 23 62.87 9.56 -9.82
N LEU A 24 62.83 9.00 -8.60
CA LEU A 24 63.81 9.30 -7.55
C LEU A 24 65.21 8.83 -7.88
N ARG A 25 65.40 7.63 -8.46
CA ARG A 25 66.68 7.06 -8.77
C ARG A 25 67.36 7.72 -9.97
N SER A 26 66.58 8.13 -10.96
CA SER A 26 67.09 8.70 -12.23
C SER A 26 66.99 10.22 -12.29
N ASN A 27 66.53 10.88 -11.22
CA ASN A 27 66.30 12.32 -11.13
C ASN A 27 65.51 12.89 -12.34
N ILE A 28 64.47 12.21 -12.72
CA ILE A 28 63.54 12.60 -13.80
C ILE A 28 62.14 12.93 -13.23
N SER A 29 61.29 13.60 -14.03
CA SER A 29 59.90 13.88 -13.61
C SER A 29 59.13 12.57 -13.39
N PHE A 30 58.12 12.64 -12.52
CA PHE A 30 57.23 11.48 -12.34
C PHE A 30 56.50 11.11 -13.63
N GLU A 31 56.15 12.08 -14.46
CA GLU A 31 55.51 11.87 -15.75
C GLU A 31 56.40 11.07 -16.71
N ASP A 32 57.67 11.46 -16.82
CA ASP A 32 58.65 10.75 -17.67
C ASP A 32 58.92 9.33 -17.17
N ALA A 33 59.04 9.17 -15.85
CA ALA A 33 59.21 7.86 -15.22
C ALA A 33 57.99 6.96 -15.46
N LEU A 34 56.78 7.51 -15.38
CA LEU A 34 55.53 6.78 -15.61
C LEU A 34 55.38 6.40 -17.08
N ARG A 35 55.69 7.29 -17.99
CA ARG A 35 55.73 7.03 -19.42
C ARG A 35 56.71 5.90 -19.76
N THR A 36 57.92 5.96 -19.20
CA THR A 36 58.95 4.94 -19.36
C THR A 36 58.46 3.57 -18.85
N THR A 37 57.89 3.55 -17.65
CA THR A 37 57.37 2.32 -17.04
C THR A 37 56.24 1.70 -17.87
N LEU A 38 55.29 2.51 -18.33
CA LEU A 38 54.16 2.05 -19.15
C LEU A 38 54.60 1.62 -20.56
N THR A 39 55.58 2.31 -21.17
CA THR A 39 56.16 1.89 -22.45
C THR A 39 56.84 0.53 -22.32
N ALA A 40 57.58 0.28 -21.24
CA ALA A 40 58.14 -1.03 -20.98
C ALA A 40 57.06 -2.11 -20.77
N SER A 41 55.97 -1.77 -20.11
CA SER A 41 54.81 -2.68 -19.96
C SER A 41 54.08 -2.93 -21.26
N ALA A 42 54.09 -2.00 -22.21
CA ALA A 42 53.42 -2.12 -23.51
C ALA A 42 54.18 -3.04 -24.48
N GLY A 43 55.51 -3.13 -24.32
CA GLY A 43 56.37 -3.91 -25.23
C GLY A 43 56.20 -3.47 -26.69
N ASP A 44 56.14 -4.43 -27.59
CA ASP A 44 56.02 -4.19 -29.04
C ASP A 44 54.66 -3.60 -29.46
N ALA A 45 53.64 -3.72 -28.63
CA ALA A 45 52.30 -3.17 -28.91
C ALA A 45 52.22 -1.64 -28.88
N GLY A 46 53.18 -1.00 -28.17
CA GLY A 46 53.26 0.45 -28.04
C GLY A 46 52.35 1.04 -26.94
N LEU A 47 52.79 2.20 -26.43
CA LEU A 47 52.17 2.86 -25.28
C LEU A 47 50.72 3.24 -25.53
N ASP A 48 50.40 3.83 -26.69
CA ASP A 48 49.06 4.28 -26.99
C ASP A 48 48.07 3.11 -27.04
N TYR A 49 48.41 2.00 -27.66
CA TYR A 49 47.61 0.79 -27.62
C TYR A 49 47.34 0.30 -26.20
N LEU A 50 48.36 0.26 -25.34
CA LEU A 50 48.19 -0.13 -23.95
C LEU A 50 47.23 0.80 -23.20
N LEU A 51 47.34 2.12 -23.40
CA LEU A 51 46.48 3.10 -22.76
C LEU A 51 45.04 2.95 -23.19
N ASP A 52 44.78 2.79 -24.47
CA ASP A 52 43.42 2.67 -25.04
C ASP A 52 42.76 1.33 -24.65
N ALA A 53 43.53 0.23 -24.68
CA ALA A 53 43.05 -1.07 -24.23
C ALA A 53 42.63 -1.05 -22.74
N ARG A 54 43.48 -0.45 -21.90
CA ARG A 54 43.16 -0.33 -20.46
C ARG A 54 42.03 0.62 -20.18
N ALA A 55 41.89 1.73 -20.91
CA ALA A 55 40.74 2.63 -20.82
C ALA A 55 39.44 1.93 -21.18
N THR A 56 39.43 1.16 -22.27
CA THR A 56 38.27 0.37 -22.72
C THR A 56 37.87 -0.66 -21.67
N LEU A 57 38.81 -1.41 -21.13
CA LEU A 57 38.50 -2.40 -20.07
C LEU A 57 37.90 -1.75 -18.82
N ARG A 58 38.44 -0.62 -18.35
CA ARG A 58 37.90 0.10 -17.19
C ARG A 58 36.53 0.66 -17.44
N ALA A 59 36.27 1.22 -18.63
CA ALA A 59 34.97 1.68 -19.02
C ALA A 59 33.92 0.53 -19.02
N ALA A 60 34.31 -0.64 -19.53
CA ALA A 60 33.45 -1.82 -19.53
C ALA A 60 33.17 -2.33 -18.09
N GLU A 61 34.19 -2.35 -17.22
CA GLU A 61 34.03 -2.72 -15.81
C GLU A 61 33.12 -1.73 -15.06
N ALA A 62 33.31 -0.43 -15.25
CA ALA A 62 32.46 0.61 -14.67
C ALA A 62 31.01 0.49 -15.14
N ALA A 63 30.78 0.26 -16.44
CA ALA A 63 29.46 0.04 -16.99
C ALA A 63 28.79 -1.21 -16.39
N ARG A 64 29.53 -2.32 -16.26
CA ARG A 64 29.03 -3.55 -15.60
C ARG A 64 28.70 -3.32 -14.13
N ALA A 65 29.52 -2.55 -13.40
CA ALA A 65 29.28 -2.22 -11.99
C ALA A 65 28.00 -1.37 -11.84
N LEU A 66 27.82 -0.37 -12.70
CA LEU A 66 26.61 0.46 -12.74
C LEU A 66 25.35 -0.37 -13.06
N ALA A 67 25.43 -1.23 -14.08
CA ALA A 67 24.32 -2.11 -14.43
C ALA A 67 23.93 -3.07 -13.29
N ARG A 68 24.93 -3.65 -12.59
CA ARG A 68 24.67 -4.50 -11.43
C ARG A 68 24.00 -3.73 -10.28
N ARG A 69 24.39 -2.48 -10.05
CA ARG A 69 23.78 -1.61 -9.04
C ARG A 69 22.34 -1.33 -9.40
N ALA A 70 22.08 -0.88 -10.63
CA ALA A 70 20.72 -0.62 -11.13
C ALA A 70 19.80 -1.85 -11.02
N ALA A 71 20.31 -3.04 -11.40
CA ALA A 71 19.55 -4.29 -11.28
C ALA A 71 19.20 -4.64 -9.82
N ARG A 72 20.14 -4.40 -8.88
CA ARG A 72 19.87 -4.62 -7.44
C ARG A 72 18.83 -3.66 -6.90
N ASP A 73 18.89 -2.38 -7.30
CA ASP A 73 17.94 -1.36 -6.85
C ASP A 73 16.53 -1.66 -7.40
N ALA A 74 16.42 -2.03 -8.68
CA ALA A 74 15.15 -2.48 -9.28
C ALA A 74 14.57 -3.73 -8.60
N ALA A 75 15.41 -4.72 -8.29
CA ALA A 75 14.96 -5.92 -7.57
C ALA A 75 14.45 -5.61 -6.15
N ARG A 76 15.09 -4.66 -5.44
CA ARG A 76 14.62 -4.21 -4.12
C ARG A 76 13.28 -3.49 -4.20
N GLU A 77 13.08 -2.64 -5.22
CA GLU A 77 11.82 -1.95 -5.45
C GLU A 77 10.68 -2.95 -5.72
N ALA A 78 10.89 -3.88 -6.66
CA ALA A 78 9.91 -4.93 -6.97
C ALA A 78 9.56 -5.80 -5.74
N ALA A 79 10.56 -6.13 -4.90
CA ALA A 79 10.32 -6.88 -3.66
C ALA A 79 9.48 -6.07 -2.66
N ARG A 80 9.70 -4.76 -2.54
CA ARG A 80 8.88 -3.87 -1.69
C ARG A 80 7.43 -3.80 -2.18
N GLU A 81 7.22 -3.61 -3.49
CA GLU A 81 5.88 -3.59 -4.08
C GLU A 81 5.14 -4.90 -3.85
N THR A 82 5.82 -6.04 -4.08
CA THR A 82 5.25 -7.37 -3.82
C THR A 82 4.87 -7.54 -2.34
N ALA A 83 5.73 -7.13 -1.42
CA ALA A 83 5.46 -7.22 0.02
C ALA A 83 4.27 -6.33 0.43
N LEU A 84 4.15 -5.12 -0.13
CA LEU A 84 3.01 -4.23 0.10
C LEU A 84 1.71 -4.82 -0.47
N ALA A 85 1.74 -5.39 -1.68
CA ALA A 85 0.59 -6.05 -2.29
C ALA A 85 0.11 -7.24 -1.46
N LEU A 86 1.03 -8.11 -0.99
CA LEU A 86 0.72 -9.24 -0.11
C LEU A 86 0.14 -8.76 1.23
N ARG A 87 0.68 -7.68 1.80
CA ARG A 87 0.15 -7.10 3.03
C ARG A 87 -1.28 -6.59 2.85
N ARG A 88 -1.55 -5.88 1.74
CA ARG A 88 -2.92 -5.44 1.38
C ARG A 88 -3.86 -6.63 1.22
N LEU A 89 -3.45 -7.66 0.47
CA LEU A 89 -4.25 -8.87 0.26
C LEU A 89 -4.58 -9.58 1.58
N ARG A 90 -3.66 -9.65 2.54
CA ARG A 90 -3.90 -10.22 3.87
C ARG A 90 -4.91 -9.39 4.68
N GLN A 91 -4.84 -8.05 4.60
CA GLN A 91 -5.72 -7.15 5.36
C GLN A 91 -7.09 -6.96 4.71
N GLU A 92 -7.15 -6.81 3.39
CA GLU A 92 -8.36 -6.44 2.64
C GLU A 92 -9.00 -7.64 1.92
N GLY A 93 -8.27 -8.75 1.80
CA GLY A 93 -8.68 -9.94 1.04
C GLY A 93 -8.55 -9.78 -0.47
N ALA A 94 -8.96 -10.81 -1.20
CA ALA A 94 -9.03 -10.74 -2.65
C ALA A 94 -10.04 -9.66 -3.06
N PRO A 95 -9.73 -8.84 -4.08
CA PRO A 95 -10.67 -7.86 -4.60
C PRO A 95 -11.97 -8.53 -5.03
N THR A 96 -13.11 -8.03 -4.55
CA THR A 96 -14.44 -8.44 -5.00
C THR A 96 -15.03 -7.39 -5.93
N ALA A 97 -16.01 -7.77 -6.74
CA ALA A 97 -16.70 -6.86 -7.66
C ALA A 97 -17.40 -5.73 -6.89
N TRP A 98 -18.01 -6.08 -5.74
CA TRP A 98 -18.66 -5.15 -4.86
C TRP A 98 -17.89 -4.97 -3.56
N ARG A 99 -17.89 -3.75 -3.04
CA ARG A 99 -17.27 -3.40 -1.75
C ARG A 99 -18.20 -2.48 -0.97
N GLY A 100 -18.36 -2.75 0.32
CA GLY A 100 -19.19 -1.93 1.19
C GLY A 100 -18.45 -1.52 2.45
N TRP A 101 -18.77 -0.35 2.98
CA TRP A 101 -18.28 0.19 4.25
C TRP A 101 -19.45 0.62 5.09
N PHE A 102 -19.39 0.35 6.39
CA PHE A 102 -20.41 0.78 7.34
C PHE A 102 -19.78 1.36 8.59
N ASP A 103 -20.49 2.30 9.22
CA ASP A 103 -20.15 2.90 10.50
C ASP A 103 -21.41 3.32 11.25
N GLY A 104 -21.41 3.14 12.56
CA GLY A 104 -22.49 3.55 13.44
C GLY A 104 -21.97 4.36 14.62
N SER A 105 -22.60 5.48 14.89
CA SER A 105 -22.26 6.36 16.02
C SER A 105 -23.44 6.60 16.93
N ALA A 106 -23.17 6.68 18.26
CA ALA A 106 -24.16 7.09 19.24
C ALA A 106 -23.62 8.26 20.05
N LYS A 107 -24.40 9.36 20.16
CA LYS A 107 -23.97 10.58 20.91
C LYS A 107 -25.13 11.14 21.76
N PRO A 108 -24.95 11.21 23.13
CA PRO A 108 -23.91 10.52 23.89
C PRO A 108 -23.99 9.00 23.72
N ASN A 109 -23.13 8.19 24.35
CA ASN A 109 -23.24 6.74 24.27
C ASN A 109 -23.65 6.15 25.64
N PRO A 110 -24.88 5.57 25.80
CA PRO A 110 -25.94 5.47 24.80
C PRO A 110 -26.61 6.81 24.49
N GLY A 111 -27.19 6.95 23.27
CA GLY A 111 -27.80 8.19 22.83
C GLY A 111 -28.42 8.10 21.44
N ARG A 112 -28.53 9.26 20.79
CA ARG A 112 -29.00 9.33 19.41
C ARG A 112 -27.99 8.61 18.50
N CYS A 113 -28.51 7.71 17.66
CA CYS A 113 -27.73 6.94 16.73
C CYS A 113 -27.78 7.56 15.32
N GLY A 114 -26.59 7.69 14.71
CA GLY A 114 -26.42 7.96 13.31
C GLY A 114 -25.76 6.76 12.64
N ILE A 115 -26.19 6.41 11.44
CA ILE A 115 -25.65 5.31 10.66
C ILE A 115 -25.19 5.80 9.31
N GLY A 116 -24.05 5.32 8.87
CA GLY A 116 -23.43 5.60 7.59
C GLY A 116 -23.10 4.33 6.85
N ALA A 117 -23.38 4.28 5.56
CA ALA A 117 -22.99 3.17 4.71
C ALA A 117 -22.59 3.67 3.32
N ARG A 118 -21.63 2.99 2.71
CA ARG A 118 -21.22 3.21 1.33
C ARG A 118 -21.09 1.88 0.63
N LEU A 119 -21.75 1.74 -0.51
CA LEU A 119 -21.66 0.57 -1.39
C LEU A 119 -21.03 1.00 -2.72
N LEU A 120 -19.99 0.31 -3.15
CA LEU A 120 -19.27 0.56 -4.40
C LEU A 120 -19.43 -0.64 -5.33
N GLY A 121 -19.98 -0.42 -6.51
CA GLY A 121 -20.18 -1.42 -7.54
C GLY A 121 -18.99 -1.59 -8.49
N PRO A 122 -19.06 -2.60 -9.37
CA PRO A 122 -17.96 -2.96 -10.28
C PRO A 122 -17.69 -1.90 -11.35
N GLY A 123 -18.66 -1.09 -11.73
CA GLY A 123 -18.52 0.02 -12.68
C GLY A 123 -18.00 1.32 -12.05
N GLY A 124 -17.77 1.33 -10.73
CA GLY A 124 -17.35 2.52 -9.99
C GLY A 124 -18.52 3.36 -9.46
N GLU A 125 -19.76 2.92 -9.67
CA GLU A 125 -20.96 3.51 -9.07
C GLU A 125 -20.93 3.39 -7.55
N ALA A 126 -21.22 4.49 -6.85
CA ALA A 126 -21.24 4.53 -5.39
C ALA A 126 -22.63 4.93 -4.88
N VAL A 127 -23.14 4.17 -3.93
CA VAL A 127 -24.33 4.51 -3.15
C VAL A 127 -23.89 4.90 -1.74
N GLU A 128 -24.19 6.12 -1.33
CA GLU A 128 -23.86 6.66 -0.01
C GLU A 128 -25.14 6.89 0.79
N LEU A 129 -25.16 6.40 2.00
CA LEU A 129 -26.33 6.41 2.90
C LEU A 129 -25.92 7.04 4.24
N SER A 130 -26.77 7.94 4.73
CA SER A 130 -26.57 8.63 6.00
C SER A 130 -27.93 8.86 6.64
N HIS A 131 -28.27 8.08 7.68
CA HIS A 131 -29.59 8.09 8.30
C HIS A 131 -29.52 8.19 9.82
N ALA A 132 -30.46 8.92 10.42
CA ALA A 132 -30.71 8.82 11.86
C ALA A 132 -31.34 7.44 12.14
N ALA A 133 -30.88 6.79 13.22
CA ALA A 133 -31.26 5.41 13.54
C ALA A 133 -31.82 5.26 14.97
N GLY A 134 -32.54 6.27 15.45
CA GLY A 134 -33.19 6.27 16.75
C GLY A 134 -32.21 6.38 17.91
N TYR A 135 -32.49 5.67 19.01
CA TYR A 135 -31.70 5.67 20.24
C TYR A 135 -31.06 4.30 20.48
N GLY A 136 -29.84 4.27 21.01
CA GLY A 136 -29.12 3.04 21.33
C GLY A 136 -27.68 3.28 21.75
N ASN A 137 -26.92 2.21 21.90
CA ASN A 137 -25.49 2.27 22.12
C ASN A 137 -24.73 2.19 20.79
N SER A 138 -23.41 2.41 20.81
CA SER A 138 -22.56 2.40 19.63
C SER A 138 -22.60 1.05 18.88
N SER A 139 -22.60 -0.09 19.59
CA SER A 139 -22.67 -1.42 18.92
C SER A 139 -24.00 -1.64 18.22
N GLU A 140 -25.12 -1.15 18.78
CA GLU A 140 -26.43 -1.19 18.10
C GLU A 140 -26.43 -0.30 16.86
N ALA A 141 -25.84 0.91 16.92
CA ALA A 141 -25.72 1.79 15.78
C ALA A 141 -24.88 1.15 14.65
N GLU A 142 -23.78 0.52 15.01
CA GLU A 142 -22.91 -0.23 14.07
C GLU A 142 -23.67 -1.38 13.38
N TYR A 143 -24.45 -2.15 14.15
CA TYR A 143 -25.28 -3.21 13.57
C TYR A 143 -26.36 -2.67 12.62
N ARG A 144 -27.02 -1.55 12.98
CA ARG A 144 -28.02 -0.90 12.12
C ARG A 144 -27.38 -0.38 10.83
N ALA A 145 -26.15 0.14 10.89
CA ALA A 145 -25.40 0.56 9.71
C ALA A 145 -25.06 -0.64 8.79
N LEU A 146 -24.62 -1.76 9.39
CA LEU A 146 -24.36 -3.00 8.64
C LEU A 146 -25.65 -3.52 7.98
N ILE A 147 -26.79 -3.51 8.68
CA ILE A 147 -28.09 -3.93 8.13
C ILE A 147 -28.45 -3.04 6.93
N LEU A 148 -28.37 -1.72 7.06
CA LEU A 148 -28.65 -0.77 5.99
C LEU A 148 -27.78 -1.05 4.75
N LEU A 149 -26.47 -1.30 4.93
CA LEU A 149 -25.57 -1.65 3.86
C LEU A 149 -25.98 -2.95 3.16
N LEU A 150 -26.31 -4.00 3.93
CA LEU A 150 -26.67 -5.30 3.37
C LEU A 150 -28.03 -5.26 2.66
N GLU A 151 -29.01 -4.52 3.19
CA GLU A 151 -30.31 -4.28 2.50
C GLU A 151 -30.11 -3.59 1.17
N THR A 152 -29.26 -2.58 1.13
CA THR A 152 -28.88 -1.89 -0.12
C THR A 152 -28.17 -2.85 -1.08
N ALA A 153 -27.25 -3.68 -0.59
CA ALA A 153 -26.53 -4.66 -1.39
C ALA A 153 -27.49 -5.70 -2.01
N VAL A 154 -28.48 -6.18 -1.23
CA VAL A 154 -29.53 -7.09 -1.74
C VAL A 154 -30.34 -6.40 -2.84
N ALA A 155 -30.78 -5.15 -2.61
CA ALA A 155 -31.57 -4.40 -3.59
C ALA A 155 -30.80 -4.14 -4.89
N GLN A 156 -29.47 -4.01 -4.84
CA GLN A 156 -28.60 -3.81 -6.00
C GLN A 156 -28.16 -5.13 -6.65
N GLY A 157 -28.53 -6.30 -6.10
CA GLY A 157 -28.06 -7.60 -6.60
C GLY A 157 -26.55 -7.78 -6.46
N ALA A 158 -25.95 -7.21 -5.41
CA ALA A 158 -24.50 -7.20 -5.22
C ALA A 158 -23.96 -8.61 -4.96
N GLY A 159 -22.88 -8.97 -5.66
CA GLY A 159 -22.16 -10.23 -5.42
C GLY A 159 -21.09 -10.48 -6.49
N PRO A 160 -19.91 -10.98 -6.10
CA PRO A 160 -19.40 -11.17 -4.73
C PRO A 160 -19.08 -9.84 -4.03
N LEU A 161 -19.33 -9.78 -2.71
CA LEU A 161 -19.23 -8.56 -1.91
C LEU A 161 -18.21 -8.71 -0.77
N THR A 162 -17.37 -7.71 -0.56
CA THR A 162 -16.60 -7.56 0.68
C THR A 162 -17.12 -6.36 1.45
N VAL A 163 -17.49 -6.60 2.72
CA VAL A 163 -17.98 -5.59 3.66
C VAL A 163 -16.87 -5.25 4.66
N TYR A 164 -16.61 -3.98 4.86
CA TYR A 164 -15.62 -3.44 5.78
C TYR A 164 -16.28 -2.62 6.88
N GLY A 165 -15.81 -2.78 8.11
CA GLY A 165 -16.19 -1.98 9.27
C GLY A 165 -15.04 -1.90 10.28
N ASP A 166 -14.99 -0.87 11.10
CA ASP A 166 -13.97 -0.70 12.14
C ASP A 166 -14.43 -1.13 13.54
N SER A 167 -15.69 -1.56 13.66
CA SER A 167 -16.21 -2.20 14.88
C SER A 167 -15.82 -3.68 14.94
N GLN A 168 -14.71 -3.97 15.66
CA GLN A 168 -14.27 -5.35 15.84
C GLN A 168 -15.35 -6.20 16.54
N VAL A 169 -16.07 -5.61 17.50
CA VAL A 169 -17.16 -6.30 18.22
C VAL A 169 -18.22 -6.81 17.26
N VAL A 170 -18.67 -6.00 16.32
CA VAL A 170 -19.70 -6.42 15.35
C VAL A 170 -19.16 -7.43 14.35
N ILE A 171 -17.96 -7.21 13.82
CA ILE A 171 -17.33 -8.15 12.87
C ILE A 171 -17.11 -9.52 13.50
N ASP A 172 -16.57 -9.57 14.72
CA ASP A 172 -16.31 -10.84 15.43
C ASP A 172 -17.61 -11.54 15.83
N ASP A 173 -18.62 -10.77 16.29
CA ASP A 173 -19.93 -11.32 16.67
C ASP A 173 -20.66 -11.93 15.46
N VAL A 174 -20.66 -11.25 14.32
CA VAL A 174 -21.30 -11.79 13.09
C VAL A 174 -20.58 -13.03 12.58
N ASN A 175 -19.24 -13.03 12.60
CA ASN A 175 -18.42 -14.16 12.13
C ASN A 175 -18.30 -15.30 13.16
N GLY A 176 -18.66 -15.04 14.42
CA GLY A 176 -18.53 -15.97 15.54
C GLY A 176 -19.71 -16.90 15.75
N ALA A 177 -19.67 -17.67 16.84
CA ALA A 177 -20.76 -18.57 17.22
C ALA A 177 -21.96 -17.80 17.81
N PRO A 178 -23.21 -18.21 17.55
CA PRO A 178 -24.41 -17.54 18.07
C PRO A 178 -24.49 -17.44 19.60
N ALA A 179 -23.90 -18.39 20.30
CA ALA A 179 -23.90 -18.45 21.76
C ALA A 179 -23.10 -17.32 22.41
N ASP A 180 -22.11 -16.77 21.70
CA ASP A 180 -21.19 -15.74 22.23
C ASP A 180 -21.79 -14.32 22.08
N SER A 181 -22.89 -14.17 21.34
CA SER A 181 -23.54 -12.88 21.10
C SER A 181 -24.23 -12.32 22.33
N ALA A 182 -23.98 -11.05 22.64
CA ALA A 182 -24.68 -10.34 23.71
C ALA A 182 -26.20 -10.32 23.48
N ALA A 183 -26.99 -10.52 24.54
CA ALA A 183 -28.46 -10.66 24.44
C ALA A 183 -29.13 -9.52 23.67
N VAL A 184 -28.68 -8.27 23.88
CA VAL A 184 -29.20 -7.07 23.21
C VAL A 184 -28.88 -7.02 21.71
N LEU A 185 -27.81 -7.67 21.25
CA LEU A 185 -27.39 -7.68 19.86
C LEU A 185 -27.96 -8.84 19.06
N ARG A 186 -28.47 -9.91 19.72
CA ARG A 186 -28.98 -11.11 19.05
C ARG A 186 -30.03 -10.85 17.99
N PRO A 187 -31.04 -9.97 18.19
CA PRO A 187 -32.04 -9.66 17.14
C PRO A 187 -31.39 -9.02 15.91
N LEU A 188 -30.44 -8.09 16.12
CA LEU A 188 -29.72 -7.42 15.04
C LEU A 188 -28.82 -8.40 14.29
N ARG A 189 -28.10 -9.25 15.02
CA ARG A 189 -27.30 -10.33 14.45
C ARG A 189 -28.15 -11.29 13.60
N ALA A 190 -29.34 -11.69 14.09
CA ALA A 190 -30.24 -12.54 13.33
C ALA A 190 -30.69 -11.87 12.00
N ARG A 191 -30.97 -10.57 12.02
CA ARG A 191 -31.30 -9.81 10.82
C ARG A 191 -30.14 -9.77 9.83
N VAL A 192 -28.91 -9.55 10.30
CA VAL A 192 -27.71 -9.59 9.46
C VAL A 192 -27.56 -10.94 8.78
N HIS A 193 -27.68 -12.05 9.53
CA HIS A 193 -27.57 -13.39 8.94
C HIS A 193 -28.68 -13.71 7.94
N ALA A 194 -29.90 -13.23 8.16
CA ALA A 194 -30.99 -13.35 7.20
C ALA A 194 -30.67 -12.63 5.88
N LEU A 195 -30.05 -11.45 5.94
CA LEU A 195 -29.61 -10.72 4.74
C LEU A 195 -28.44 -11.40 4.04
N LEU A 196 -27.46 -11.91 4.81
CA LEU A 196 -26.33 -12.63 4.27
C LEU A 196 -26.74 -13.93 3.54
N ALA A 197 -27.87 -14.54 3.90
CA ALA A 197 -28.41 -15.68 3.18
C ALA A 197 -28.80 -15.34 1.73
N HIS A 198 -29.12 -14.08 1.44
CA HIS A 198 -29.35 -13.58 0.08
C HIS A 198 -28.08 -13.12 -0.64
N LEU A 199 -26.96 -13.07 0.06
CA LEU A 199 -25.65 -12.60 -0.44
C LEU A 199 -24.56 -13.66 -0.17
N PRO A 200 -24.66 -14.86 -0.77
CA PRO A 200 -23.85 -16.03 -0.37
C PRO A 200 -22.32 -15.86 -0.56
N ALA A 201 -21.90 -14.93 -1.41
CA ALA A 201 -20.48 -14.64 -1.66
C ALA A 201 -20.01 -13.36 -0.92
N THR A 202 -20.56 -13.13 0.28
CA THR A 202 -20.17 -11.97 1.11
C THR A 202 -19.16 -12.36 2.18
N THR A 203 -18.16 -11.50 2.37
CA THR A 203 -17.16 -11.61 3.44
C THR A 203 -17.14 -10.32 4.25
N LEU A 204 -17.26 -10.42 5.58
CA LEU A 204 -17.11 -9.30 6.50
C LEU A 204 -15.67 -9.24 7.02
N ARG A 205 -15.09 -8.04 6.98
CA ARG A 205 -13.69 -7.80 7.37
C ARG A 205 -13.57 -6.56 8.24
N TRP A 206 -12.79 -6.69 9.30
CA TRP A 206 -12.39 -5.54 10.09
C TRP A 206 -11.32 -4.72 9.38
N VAL A 207 -11.43 -3.40 9.47
CA VAL A 207 -10.42 -2.43 9.03
C VAL A 207 -10.14 -1.41 10.13
N PRO A 208 -8.93 -0.86 10.22
CA PRO A 208 -8.66 0.21 11.16
C PRO A 208 -9.42 1.49 10.77
N ARG A 209 -9.85 2.28 11.77
CA ARG A 209 -10.72 3.45 11.63
C ARG A 209 -10.30 4.42 10.52
N HIS A 210 -8.99 4.68 10.35
CA HIS A 210 -8.50 5.56 9.29
C HIS A 210 -8.79 5.06 7.86
N LYS A 211 -9.18 3.79 7.70
CA LYS A 211 -9.62 3.20 6.42
C LYS A 211 -11.15 3.15 6.27
N ASN A 212 -11.89 3.55 7.32
CA ASN A 212 -13.36 3.62 7.32
C ASN A 212 -13.89 5.08 7.31
N GLY A 213 -13.04 6.05 7.00
CA GLY A 213 -13.33 7.48 7.16
C GLY A 213 -14.55 8.00 6.41
N GLU A 214 -14.89 7.42 5.25
CA GLU A 214 -16.06 7.83 4.47
C GLU A 214 -17.37 7.38 5.17
N ALA A 215 -17.44 6.15 5.67
CA ALA A 215 -18.60 5.68 6.44
C ALA A 215 -18.72 6.40 7.80
N ASP A 216 -17.60 6.65 8.48
CA ASP A 216 -17.54 7.45 9.73
C ASP A 216 -18.10 8.88 9.50
N ALA A 217 -17.74 9.54 8.39
CA ALA A 217 -18.27 10.86 8.06
C ALA A 217 -19.80 10.83 7.79
N LEU A 218 -20.29 9.76 7.14
CA LEU A 218 -21.73 9.57 6.89
C LEU A 218 -22.49 9.35 8.19
N SER A 219 -22.01 8.52 9.13
CA SER A 219 -22.64 8.27 10.41
C SER A 219 -22.68 9.53 11.30
N GLN A 220 -21.59 10.30 11.31
CA GLN A 220 -21.50 11.56 12.05
C GLN A 220 -22.43 12.63 11.50
N ARG A 221 -22.58 12.74 10.18
CA ARG A 221 -23.54 13.64 9.52
C ARG A 221 -24.97 13.35 9.99
N ALA A 222 -25.34 12.07 10.03
CA ALA A 222 -26.65 11.64 10.49
C ALA A 222 -26.92 11.95 11.97
N THR A 223 -25.88 11.89 12.81
CA THR A 223 -26.01 12.21 14.26
C THR A 223 -26.17 13.71 14.49
N ALA A 224 -25.61 14.55 13.62
CA ALA A 224 -25.64 16.00 13.72
C ALA A 224 -26.92 16.64 13.16
N ALA A 225 -27.71 15.92 12.35
CA ALA A 225 -28.95 16.43 11.78
C ALA A 225 -29.99 16.76 12.88
N PRO A 226 -30.73 17.88 12.76
CA PRO A 226 -31.76 18.25 13.71
C PRO A 226 -32.89 17.18 13.72
N ALA A 227 -33.61 17.12 14.84
CA ALA A 227 -34.63 16.10 15.09
C ALA A 227 -35.89 16.20 14.16
N ASP A 228 -36.06 17.32 13.48
CA ASP A 228 -37.31 17.68 12.80
C ASP A 228 -37.51 16.97 11.45
N ASP A 229 -36.50 16.28 10.91
CA ASP A 229 -36.62 15.56 9.62
C ASP A 229 -37.13 14.10 9.76
N ILE A 230 -37.53 13.65 10.97
CA ILE A 230 -37.86 12.24 11.21
C ILE A 230 -39.39 11.96 11.06
N GLU A 231 -40.26 12.96 11.13
CA GLU A 231 -41.70 12.76 11.07
C GLU A 231 -42.29 12.65 9.65
N ALA A 232 -41.54 13.07 8.62
CA ALA A 232 -42.06 13.14 7.26
C ALA A 232 -42.18 11.78 6.50
N ILE A 233 -41.72 10.67 7.07
CA ILE A 233 -41.68 9.36 6.36
C ILE A 233 -42.80 8.40 6.82
N HIS A 234 -43.59 8.75 7.85
CA HIS A 234 -44.63 7.85 8.40
C HIS A 234 -46.05 8.17 8.03
N GLU A 235 -46.34 9.23 7.26
CA GLU A 235 -47.70 9.60 6.84
C GLU A 235 -48.01 9.34 5.35
N GLY A 236 -47.54 8.26 4.79
CA GLY A 236 -47.77 7.92 3.37
C GLY A 236 -48.08 6.47 3.11
N SER A 237 -48.93 5.82 3.95
CA SER A 237 -49.43 4.48 3.67
C SER A 237 -50.78 4.27 4.39
N GLU A 238 -51.86 4.83 3.83
CA GLU A 238 -53.19 4.31 3.93
C GLU A 238 -53.64 3.80 2.56
#